data_015dc8eda681acb5d33515c48c168089
#
_entry.id   015dc8eda681acb5d33515c48c168089
#
_cell.length_a   1.000
_cell.length_b   1.000
_cell.length_c   1.000
_cell.angle_alpha   90.00
_cell.angle_beta   90.00
_cell.angle_gamma   90.00
#
_symmetry.space_group_name_H-M   'P 1'
#
loop_
_entity.id
_entity.type
_entity.pdbx_description
1 polymer ?
#
loop_
_entity_poly.entity_id
_entity_poly.type
_entity_poly.pdbx_seq_one_letter_code
_entity_poly.pdbx_strand_id
1 'polypeptide(L)'
;MTGVVSLALAADEPAARCVAEALFPDAEHWFLTRDELRPPAPFSGPLFELFAAFARAPGTPDPHAADSVASGRAIAGSGVSSAGAGSGRVVGLVVPVVWRGAAACGGSSAPLMLPPGALLAVADHVNLELRGPLTGRWPAAVPRSFPPLTRIYQPAVVRARGGPRVYSSGVVVAGVADAGRLTPFEAKAVREEGIIAVSDCLGPAAVAAAYYGLTLAACGIPRADDNDEE
;
A
#
# COMPACT_ATOMS: atom_id res chain seq x y z
N MET A 1 16.02 9.59 -9.12
CA MET A 1 16.46 9.70 -7.72
C MET A 1 15.62 8.72 -6.91
N THR A 2 16.23 7.70 -6.34
CA THR A 2 15.56 6.74 -5.46
C THR A 2 15.23 7.46 -4.14
N GLY A 3 13.95 7.60 -3.81
CA GLY A 3 13.52 8.23 -2.57
C GLY A 3 14.14 7.54 -1.34
N VAL A 4 14.58 8.34 -0.38
CA VAL A 4 15.07 7.82 0.90
C VAL A 4 13.87 7.34 1.72
N VAL A 5 13.88 6.07 2.10
CA VAL A 5 12.91 5.49 3.03
C VAL A 5 13.45 5.70 4.44
N SER A 6 12.76 6.51 5.23
CA SER A 6 13.15 6.80 6.62
C SER A 6 12.21 6.21 7.67
N LEU A 7 11.09 5.64 7.23
CA LEU A 7 10.15 4.89 8.06
C LEU A 7 9.79 3.61 7.33
N ALA A 8 9.87 2.47 8.00
CA ALA A 8 9.43 1.18 7.49
C ALA A 8 8.41 0.55 8.44
N LEU A 9 7.25 0.20 7.89
CA LEU A 9 6.21 -0.54 8.59
C LEU A 9 6.19 -1.98 8.11
N ALA A 10 6.05 -2.92 9.00
CA ALA A 10 5.88 -4.32 8.63
C ALA A 10 4.79 -4.97 9.49
N ALA A 11 4.15 -5.99 8.93
CA ALA A 11 3.32 -6.86 9.73
C ALA A 11 4.14 -7.48 10.86
N ASP A 12 3.55 -7.64 12.04
CA ASP A 12 4.22 -8.22 13.22
C ASP A 12 4.36 -9.74 13.07
N GLU A 13 5.15 -10.15 12.09
CA GLU A 13 5.44 -11.53 11.74
C GLU A 13 6.94 -11.67 11.44
N PRO A 14 7.58 -12.77 11.85
CA PRO A 14 9.03 -12.95 11.71
C PRO A 14 9.54 -12.72 10.28
N ALA A 15 8.83 -13.22 9.27
CA ALA A 15 9.22 -13.06 7.87
C ALA A 15 9.14 -11.59 7.42
N ALA A 16 8.07 -10.88 7.81
CA ALA A 16 7.88 -9.49 7.43
C ALA A 16 8.89 -8.58 8.12
N ARG A 17 9.21 -8.83 9.39
CA ARG A 17 10.26 -8.14 10.14
C ARG A 17 11.61 -8.28 9.45
N CYS A 18 12.02 -9.51 9.18
CA CYS A 18 13.31 -9.81 8.53
C CYS A 18 13.43 -9.14 7.14
N VAL A 19 12.35 -9.17 6.35
CA VAL A 19 12.33 -8.52 5.04
C VAL A 19 12.37 -7.00 5.15
N ALA A 20 11.67 -6.40 6.11
CA ALA A 20 11.69 -4.95 6.32
C ALA A 20 13.08 -4.45 6.69
N GLU A 21 13.74 -5.11 7.63
CA GLU A 21 15.12 -4.80 8.05
C GLU A 21 16.11 -4.96 6.90
N ALA A 22 15.94 -5.99 6.07
CA ALA A 22 16.81 -6.21 4.90
C ALA A 22 16.58 -5.20 3.77
N LEU A 23 15.32 -4.82 3.50
CA LEU A 23 14.99 -3.87 2.43
C LEU A 23 15.24 -2.41 2.82
N PHE A 24 15.06 -2.07 4.08
CA PHE A 24 15.10 -0.70 4.56
C PHE A 24 16.02 -0.53 5.79
N PRO A 25 17.31 -0.94 5.71
CA PRO A 25 18.20 -1.01 6.87
C PRO A 25 18.41 0.32 7.60
N ASP A 26 18.27 1.44 6.89
CA ASP A 26 18.47 2.78 7.46
C ASP A 26 17.18 3.44 7.95
N ALA A 27 16.04 2.74 7.87
CA ALA A 27 14.76 3.26 8.28
C ALA A 27 14.48 2.97 9.77
N GLU A 28 13.67 3.82 10.40
CA GLU A 28 13.04 3.48 11.66
C GLU A 28 11.98 2.39 11.41
N HIS A 29 12.06 1.28 12.16
CA HIS A 29 11.16 0.13 11.95
C HIS A 29 10.05 0.08 12.99
N TRP A 30 8.83 -0.10 12.49
CA TRP A 30 7.64 -0.32 13.31
C TRP A 30 6.94 -1.60 12.86
N PHE A 31 6.63 -2.45 13.83
CA PHE A 31 5.97 -3.73 13.59
C PHE A 31 4.55 -3.65 14.13
N LEU A 32 3.59 -3.75 13.24
CA LEU A 32 2.18 -3.61 13.53
C LEU A 32 1.47 -4.96 13.35
N THR A 33 0.59 -5.27 14.26
CA THR A 33 -0.30 -6.43 14.11
C THR A 33 -1.20 -6.23 12.89
N ARG A 34 -1.81 -7.30 12.40
CA ARG A 34 -2.76 -7.25 11.30
C ARG A 34 -3.92 -6.28 11.58
N ASP A 35 -4.45 -6.29 12.80
CA ASP A 35 -5.55 -5.41 13.20
C ASP A 35 -5.12 -3.95 13.28
N GLU A 36 -3.89 -3.66 13.68
CA GLU A 36 -3.34 -2.31 13.70
C GLU A 36 -3.09 -1.75 12.28
N LEU A 37 -2.75 -2.61 11.32
CA LEU A 37 -2.67 -2.25 9.90
C LEU A 37 -4.06 -2.05 9.25
N ARG A 38 -5.13 -2.51 9.92
CA ARG A 38 -6.53 -2.38 9.50
C ARG A 38 -7.34 -1.62 10.54
N PRO A 39 -7.21 -0.30 10.63
CA PRO A 39 -7.88 0.46 11.66
C PRO A 39 -9.40 0.28 11.60
N PRO A 40 -10.06 0.04 12.73
CA PRO A 40 -11.50 -0.25 12.79
C PRO A 40 -12.36 0.99 12.53
N ALA A 41 -11.78 2.17 12.66
CA ALA A 41 -12.46 3.45 12.46
C ALA A 41 -11.50 4.48 11.84
N PRO A 42 -12.03 5.49 11.14
CA PRO A 42 -11.23 6.56 10.57
C PRO A 42 -10.39 7.27 11.65
N PHE A 43 -9.12 7.50 11.32
CA PHE A 43 -8.17 8.24 12.18
C PHE A 43 -7.94 7.63 13.56
N SER A 44 -8.15 6.32 13.70
CA SER A 44 -7.88 5.59 14.94
C SER A 44 -6.76 4.58 14.78
N GLY A 45 -6.08 4.31 15.89
CA GLY A 45 -5.06 3.27 15.99
C GLY A 45 -3.66 3.66 15.53
N PRO A 46 -2.69 2.77 15.77
CA PRO A 46 -1.26 3.03 15.60
C PRO A 46 -0.87 3.48 14.18
N LEU A 47 -1.49 2.92 13.16
CA LEU A 47 -1.20 3.26 11.77
C LEU A 47 -1.41 4.75 11.47
N PHE A 48 -2.55 5.31 11.88
CA PHE A 48 -2.84 6.72 11.68
C PHE A 48 -1.95 7.62 12.54
N GLU A 49 -1.68 7.23 13.78
CA GLU A 49 -0.80 7.98 14.68
C GLU A 49 0.62 8.08 14.11
N LEU A 50 1.17 6.97 13.61
CA LEU A 50 2.48 6.90 12.99
C LEU A 50 2.56 7.77 11.72
N PHE A 51 1.60 7.63 10.82
CA PHE A 51 1.58 8.44 9.60
C PHE A 51 1.40 9.92 9.90
N ALA A 52 0.54 10.29 10.85
CA ALA A 52 0.37 11.66 11.28
C ALA A 52 1.65 12.25 11.92
N ALA A 53 2.35 11.47 12.76
CA ALA A 53 3.61 11.87 13.36
C ALA A 53 4.70 12.05 12.29
N PHE A 54 4.79 11.07 11.38
CA PHE A 54 5.77 11.10 10.29
C PHE A 54 5.52 12.24 9.31
N ALA A 55 4.28 12.54 8.97
CA ALA A 55 3.92 13.65 8.09
C ALA A 55 4.22 15.01 8.71
N ARG A 56 4.09 15.16 10.04
CA ARG A 56 4.35 16.43 10.77
C ARG A 56 5.81 16.69 11.09
N ALA A 57 6.73 15.77 10.82
CA ALA A 57 8.14 15.98 11.10
C ALA A 57 8.69 17.24 10.39
N PRO A 58 9.66 17.97 10.99
CA PRO A 58 10.14 19.25 10.48
C PRO A 58 10.55 19.20 9.00
N GLY A 59 10.14 20.22 8.24
CA GLY A 59 10.41 20.30 6.80
C GLY A 59 9.37 19.65 5.89
N THR A 60 8.28 19.11 6.42
CA THR A 60 7.19 18.56 5.63
C THR A 60 6.16 19.66 5.34
N PRO A 61 5.82 19.93 4.08
CA PRO A 61 4.69 20.80 3.77
C PRO A 61 3.40 20.15 4.31
N ASP A 62 2.52 20.98 4.88
CA ASP A 62 1.21 20.49 5.34
C ASP A 62 0.42 19.96 4.14
N PRO A 63 0.08 18.66 4.10
CA PRO A 63 -0.64 18.07 2.97
C PRO A 63 -2.05 18.68 2.79
N HIS A 64 -2.58 19.36 3.80
CA HIS A 64 -3.89 20.02 3.78
C HIS A 64 -3.81 21.54 3.59
N ALA A 65 -2.60 22.12 3.55
CA ALA A 65 -2.43 23.58 3.38
C ALA A 65 -2.96 24.06 2.01
N ALA A 66 -2.92 23.22 1.00
CA ALA A 66 -3.43 23.56 -0.34
C ALA A 66 -4.96 23.73 -0.36
N ASP A 67 -5.70 22.96 0.44
CA ASP A 67 -7.16 23.00 0.47
C ASP A 67 -7.70 24.23 1.23
N SER A 68 -6.91 24.81 2.14
CA SER A 68 -7.30 26.00 2.90
C SER A 68 -7.28 27.28 2.04
N VAL A 69 -6.54 27.30 0.94
CA VAL A 69 -6.47 28.44 0.00
C VAL A 69 -7.61 28.42 -1.02
N ALA A 70 -8.21 27.26 -1.27
CA ALA A 70 -9.26 27.10 -2.28
C ALA A 70 -10.65 27.63 -1.85
N SER A 71 -10.86 27.98 -0.59
CA SER A 71 -12.15 28.53 -0.12
C SER A 71 -12.30 30.07 -0.32
N GLY A 72 -11.32 30.73 -0.89
CA GLY A 72 -11.30 32.16 -1.13
C GLY A 72 -11.08 32.53 -2.58
N ARG A 73 -12.15 32.52 -3.39
CA ARG A 73 -12.35 33.37 -4.58
C ARG A 73 -11.58 33.04 -5.89
N ALA A 74 -12.41 32.96 -6.91
CA ALA A 74 -12.22 33.37 -8.31
C ALA A 74 -11.94 32.24 -9.34
N ILE A 75 -13.01 31.95 -10.02
CA ILE A 75 -13.08 31.46 -11.40
C ILE A 75 -12.29 32.40 -12.30
N ALA A 76 -11.17 31.99 -12.82
CA ALA A 76 -10.67 32.36 -14.15
C ALA A 76 -9.32 31.65 -14.43
N GLY A 77 -9.22 30.97 -15.55
CA GLY A 77 -7.95 30.61 -16.16
C GLY A 77 -7.63 29.13 -16.15
N SER A 78 -7.94 28.48 -17.28
CA SER A 78 -7.44 27.18 -17.68
C SER A 78 -5.91 27.14 -17.62
N GLY A 79 -5.42 26.60 -16.54
CA GLY A 79 -4.02 26.23 -16.38
C GLY A 79 -4.01 25.02 -15.48
N VAL A 80 -4.01 23.82 -16.09
CA VAL A 80 -3.62 22.61 -15.38
C VAL A 80 -2.14 22.79 -15.06
N SER A 81 -1.89 23.49 -13.96
CA SER A 81 -0.59 23.47 -13.33
C SER A 81 -0.33 22.02 -12.99
N SER A 82 0.61 21.41 -13.67
CA SER A 82 1.26 20.17 -13.25
C SER A 82 1.79 20.45 -11.85
N ALA A 83 0.99 20.11 -10.84
CA ALA A 83 1.43 20.12 -9.46
C ALA A 83 2.72 19.30 -9.44
N GLY A 84 3.82 19.98 -9.19
CA GLY A 84 5.14 19.42 -9.21
C GLY A 84 5.13 18.14 -8.43
N ALA A 85 5.85 17.14 -8.92
CA ALA A 85 6.14 15.92 -8.19
C ALA A 85 6.81 16.35 -6.87
N GLY A 86 5.98 16.62 -5.87
CA GLY A 86 6.42 16.90 -4.53
C GLY A 86 7.29 15.72 -4.13
N SER A 87 8.42 15.97 -3.53
CA SER A 87 9.27 14.97 -2.91
C SER A 87 8.53 14.38 -1.71
N GLY A 88 7.45 13.65 -2.00
CA GLY A 88 6.65 12.97 -0.99
C GLY A 88 7.56 12.01 -0.24
N ARG A 89 7.46 12.04 1.08
CA ARG A 89 8.19 11.08 1.91
C ARG A 89 7.76 9.68 1.54
N VAL A 90 8.73 8.80 1.36
CA VAL A 90 8.49 7.40 1.04
C VAL A 90 8.53 6.58 2.32
N VAL A 91 7.47 5.85 2.57
CA VAL A 91 7.38 4.88 3.67
C VAL A 91 7.56 3.47 3.09
N GLY A 92 8.45 2.69 3.69
CA GLY A 92 8.51 1.25 3.42
C GLY A 92 7.31 0.56 4.04
N LEU A 93 6.68 -0.35 3.32
CA LEU A 93 5.59 -1.17 3.83
C LEU A 93 5.82 -2.63 3.43
N VAL A 94 5.90 -3.52 4.41
CA VAL A 94 6.06 -4.95 4.18
C VAL A 94 4.88 -5.70 4.79
N VAL A 95 4.10 -6.35 3.93
CA VAL A 95 2.89 -7.06 4.34
C VAL A 95 2.83 -8.47 3.76
N PRO A 96 2.23 -9.42 4.48
CA PRO A 96 1.91 -10.71 3.91
C PRO A 96 0.84 -10.56 2.83
N VAL A 97 0.97 -11.34 1.78
CA VAL A 97 -0.04 -11.46 0.73
C VAL A 97 -0.28 -12.92 0.43
N VAL A 98 -1.52 -13.30 0.16
CA VAL A 98 -1.84 -14.64 -0.31
C VAL A 98 -1.66 -14.66 -1.82
N TRP A 99 -0.75 -15.53 -2.28
CA TRP A 99 -0.50 -15.70 -3.69
C TRP A 99 -1.59 -16.54 -4.34
N ARG A 100 -2.20 -16.06 -5.41
CA ARG A 100 -3.28 -16.75 -6.11
C ARG A 100 -2.86 -17.26 -7.50
N GLY A 101 -1.61 -17.08 -7.87
CA GLY A 101 -1.12 -17.37 -9.20
C GLY A 101 -1.62 -16.38 -10.24
N ALA A 102 -0.84 -16.06 -11.25
CA ALA A 102 -1.32 -15.30 -12.39
C ALA A 102 -1.90 -16.27 -13.42
N ALA A 103 -3.12 -16.05 -13.88
CA ALA A 103 -3.48 -16.49 -15.21
C ALA A 103 -2.55 -15.72 -16.16
N ALA A 104 -1.81 -16.44 -17.01
CA ALA A 104 -0.88 -15.80 -17.92
C ALA A 104 -1.66 -14.83 -18.82
N CYS A 105 -1.45 -13.53 -18.63
CA CYS A 105 -1.92 -12.54 -19.58
C CYS A 105 -1.26 -12.85 -20.92
N GLY A 106 -2.04 -13.28 -21.90
CA GLY A 106 -1.52 -13.55 -23.25
C GLY A 106 -1.46 -15.00 -23.68
N GLY A 107 -2.33 -15.88 -23.15
CA GLY A 107 -2.55 -17.20 -23.74
C GLY A 107 -1.57 -18.32 -23.35
N SER A 108 -0.66 -18.06 -22.42
CA SER A 108 0.12 -19.15 -21.81
C SER A 108 -0.68 -19.74 -20.64
N SER A 109 -0.98 -21.02 -20.68
CA SER A 109 -1.78 -21.73 -19.68
C SER A 109 -1.00 -22.12 -18.41
N ALA A 110 0.26 -21.78 -18.32
CA ALA A 110 1.07 -22.10 -17.14
C ALA A 110 0.90 -21.03 -16.06
N PRO A 111 0.51 -21.40 -14.82
CA PRO A 111 0.47 -20.46 -13.72
C PRO A 111 1.88 -19.90 -13.46
N LEU A 112 1.96 -18.60 -13.24
CA LEU A 112 3.21 -17.99 -12.84
C LEU A 112 3.57 -18.50 -11.42
N MET A 113 4.57 -19.35 -11.36
CA MET A 113 5.10 -19.86 -10.10
C MET A 113 6.20 -18.92 -9.61
N LEU A 114 6.02 -18.39 -8.40
CA LEU A 114 7.08 -17.61 -7.74
C LEU A 114 8.10 -18.57 -7.13
N PRO A 115 9.40 -18.27 -7.27
CA PRO A 115 10.41 -19.03 -6.55
C PRO A 115 10.27 -18.81 -5.04
N PRO A 116 10.67 -19.80 -4.22
CA PRO A 116 10.70 -19.62 -2.76
C PRO A 116 11.49 -18.37 -2.36
N GLY A 117 10.91 -17.59 -1.45
CA GLY A 117 11.50 -16.33 -0.99
C GLY A 117 11.39 -15.17 -1.97
N ALA A 118 10.58 -15.29 -3.03
CA ALA A 118 10.26 -14.17 -3.90
C ALA A 118 9.53 -13.07 -3.13
N LEU A 119 9.80 -11.83 -3.51
CA LEU A 119 9.16 -10.63 -2.97
C LEU A 119 8.37 -9.94 -4.09
N LEU A 120 7.24 -9.37 -3.75
CA LEU A 120 6.38 -8.66 -4.71
C LEU A 120 6.51 -7.15 -4.52
N ALA A 121 7.09 -6.44 -5.49
CA ALA A 121 7.04 -4.97 -5.49
C ALA A 121 5.67 -4.50 -5.99
N VAL A 122 4.83 -4.05 -5.07
CA VAL A 122 3.46 -3.64 -5.39
C VAL A 122 3.46 -2.38 -6.24
N ALA A 123 2.77 -2.45 -7.37
CA ALA A 123 2.61 -1.33 -8.30
C ALA A 123 1.24 -0.65 -8.17
N ASP A 124 0.21 -1.42 -7.82
CA ASP A 124 -1.15 -0.91 -7.65
C ASP A 124 -1.98 -1.84 -6.77
N HIS A 125 -3.18 -1.40 -6.38
CA HIS A 125 -4.15 -2.24 -5.70
C HIS A 125 -5.58 -1.96 -6.15
N VAL A 126 -6.43 -2.97 -5.99
CA VAL A 126 -7.88 -2.86 -6.18
C VAL A 126 -8.56 -3.10 -4.83
N ASN A 127 -9.41 -2.18 -4.40
CA ASN A 127 -10.17 -2.33 -3.16
C ASN A 127 -11.49 -3.08 -3.45
N LEU A 128 -11.52 -4.36 -3.15
CA LEU A 128 -12.72 -5.21 -3.26
C LEU A 128 -13.52 -5.28 -1.94
N GLU A 129 -12.97 -4.76 -0.85
CA GLU A 129 -13.67 -4.73 0.44
C GLU A 129 -14.82 -3.70 0.45
N LEU A 130 -14.83 -2.74 -0.50
CA LEU A 130 -15.76 -1.62 -0.58
C LEU A 130 -15.80 -0.74 0.68
N ARG A 131 -14.87 -0.94 1.58
CA ARG A 131 -14.64 -0.14 2.78
C ARG A 131 -13.21 0.36 2.76
N GLY A 132 -12.99 1.44 3.45
CA GLY A 132 -11.65 1.99 3.59
C GLY A 132 -11.48 2.62 4.96
N PRO A 133 -10.27 2.89 5.36
CA PRO A 133 -9.96 3.45 6.68
C PRO A 133 -10.50 4.88 6.85
N LEU A 134 -11.00 5.50 5.79
CA LEU A 134 -11.68 6.80 5.82
C LEU A 134 -13.21 6.66 5.75
N THR A 135 -13.76 5.43 5.75
CA THR A 135 -15.20 5.18 5.72
C THR A 135 -15.78 5.27 7.13
N GLY A 136 -16.77 6.12 7.34
CA GLY A 136 -17.46 6.24 8.61
C GLY A 136 -17.53 7.68 9.14
N ARG A 137 -17.65 7.82 10.46
CA ARG A 137 -17.74 9.12 11.12
C ARG A 137 -16.35 9.72 11.32
N TRP A 138 -16.12 10.85 10.70
CA TRP A 138 -14.88 11.60 10.84
C TRP A 138 -14.87 12.44 12.12
N PRO A 139 -13.73 12.55 12.80
CA PRO A 139 -13.56 13.54 13.86
C PRO A 139 -13.80 14.95 13.31
N ALA A 140 -14.50 15.81 14.08
CA ALA A 140 -14.88 17.14 13.62
C ALA A 140 -13.68 18.05 13.27
N ALA A 141 -12.53 17.82 13.91
CA ALA A 141 -11.31 18.58 13.69
C ALA A 141 -10.47 18.10 12.48
N VAL A 142 -10.88 17.01 11.83
CA VAL A 142 -10.12 16.42 10.72
C VAL A 142 -10.74 16.86 9.40
N PRO A 143 -10.00 17.50 8.50
CA PRO A 143 -10.49 17.89 7.19
C PRO A 143 -10.95 16.68 6.38
N ARG A 144 -12.12 16.78 5.76
CA ARG A 144 -12.60 15.74 4.85
C ARG A 144 -11.86 15.87 3.53
N SER A 145 -11.04 14.89 3.24
CA SER A 145 -10.30 14.78 1.99
C SER A 145 -10.35 13.36 1.46
N PHE A 146 -10.44 13.23 0.14
CA PHE A 146 -10.36 11.96 -0.57
C PHE A 146 -9.09 11.99 -1.42
N PRO A 147 -7.95 11.57 -0.86
CA PRO A 147 -6.68 11.69 -1.55
C PRO A 147 -6.64 10.78 -2.79
N PRO A 148 -6.03 11.26 -3.88
CA PRO A 148 -5.83 10.42 -5.06
C PRO A 148 -4.81 9.31 -4.76
N LEU A 149 -5.13 8.09 -5.18
CA LEU A 149 -4.24 6.92 -5.00
C LEU A 149 -3.35 6.65 -6.22
N THR A 150 -3.49 7.41 -7.30
CA THR A 150 -2.89 7.15 -8.61
C THR A 150 -1.36 7.01 -8.61
N ARG A 151 -0.67 7.54 -7.62
CA ARG A 151 0.80 7.52 -7.51
C ARG A 151 1.26 7.15 -6.11
N ILE A 152 0.46 6.38 -5.41
CA ILE A 152 0.76 6.02 -4.04
C ILE A 152 1.96 5.07 -3.93
N TYR A 153 2.18 4.22 -4.94
CA TYR A 153 3.23 3.20 -4.89
C TYR A 153 4.52 3.61 -5.60
N GLN A 154 5.65 3.18 -5.03
CA GLN A 154 7.01 3.37 -5.53
C GLN A 154 7.72 2.01 -5.71
N PRO A 155 7.29 1.16 -6.64
CA PRO A 155 7.85 -0.19 -6.81
C PRO A 155 9.34 -0.18 -7.19
N ALA A 156 9.81 0.90 -7.79
CA ALA A 156 11.23 1.06 -8.16
C ALA A 156 12.15 1.06 -6.92
N VAL A 157 11.68 1.57 -5.78
CA VAL A 157 12.44 1.58 -4.52
C VAL A 157 12.63 0.15 -4.01
N VAL A 158 11.58 -0.64 -4.01
CA VAL A 158 11.63 -2.06 -3.60
C VAL A 158 12.55 -2.86 -4.51
N ARG A 159 12.44 -2.67 -5.83
CA ARG A 159 13.32 -3.33 -6.81
C ARG A 159 14.78 -3.03 -6.60
N ALA A 160 15.12 -1.77 -6.42
CA ALA A 160 16.51 -1.34 -6.25
C ALA A 160 17.17 -1.95 -5.02
N ARG A 161 16.39 -2.24 -3.97
CA ARG A 161 16.87 -2.77 -2.69
C ARG A 161 16.79 -4.28 -2.57
N GLY A 162 15.75 -4.91 -3.12
CA GLY A 162 15.52 -6.34 -3.00
C GLY A 162 16.23 -7.21 -4.04
N GLY A 163 16.83 -6.61 -5.07
CA GLY A 163 17.62 -7.31 -6.10
C GLY A 163 16.78 -8.33 -6.91
N PRO A 164 17.40 -9.44 -7.35
CA PRO A 164 16.79 -10.38 -8.30
C PRO A 164 15.62 -11.19 -7.72
N ARG A 165 15.43 -11.20 -6.40
CA ARG A 165 14.28 -11.87 -5.76
C ARG A 165 12.98 -11.08 -5.87
N VAL A 166 13.04 -9.84 -6.32
CA VAL A 166 11.84 -8.98 -6.41
C VAL A 166 11.16 -9.16 -7.75
N TYR A 167 9.94 -9.70 -7.70
CA TYR A 167 9.01 -9.67 -8.81
C TYR A 167 8.32 -8.30 -8.85
N SER A 168 8.37 -7.63 -9.99
CA SER A 168 7.96 -6.23 -10.09
C SER A 168 7.20 -5.88 -11.37
N SER A 169 6.89 -6.88 -12.20
CA SER A 169 6.18 -6.64 -13.45
C SER A 169 4.67 -6.51 -13.18
N GLY A 170 4.20 -5.27 -12.99
CA GLY A 170 2.78 -4.98 -12.90
C GLY A 170 2.05 -5.66 -11.73
N VAL A 171 2.71 -5.75 -10.56
CA VAL A 171 2.09 -6.40 -9.39
C VAL A 171 0.88 -5.61 -8.90
N VAL A 172 -0.31 -6.15 -9.14
CA VAL A 172 -1.58 -5.65 -8.61
C VAL A 172 -2.06 -6.56 -7.51
N VAL A 173 -2.45 -6.00 -6.38
CA VAL A 173 -2.94 -6.72 -5.21
C VAL A 173 -4.40 -6.36 -4.94
N ALA A 174 -5.28 -7.34 -4.76
CA ALA A 174 -6.64 -7.06 -4.32
C ALA A 174 -6.68 -6.88 -2.80
N GLY A 175 -7.27 -5.78 -2.37
CA GLY A 175 -7.66 -5.54 -0.98
C GLY A 175 -8.97 -6.25 -0.68
N VAL A 176 -8.96 -7.17 0.27
CA VAL A 176 -10.12 -7.98 0.68
C VAL A 176 -10.26 -7.96 2.20
N ALA A 177 -11.44 -8.27 2.70
CA ALA A 177 -11.70 -8.28 4.13
C ALA A 177 -10.91 -9.37 4.89
N ASP A 178 -10.72 -10.51 4.26
CA ASP A 178 -9.93 -11.62 4.78
C ASP A 178 -9.28 -12.38 3.62
N ALA A 179 -7.96 -12.26 3.52
CA ALA A 179 -7.19 -12.84 2.42
C ALA A 179 -7.20 -14.38 2.42
N GLY A 180 -7.40 -15.00 3.61
CA GLY A 180 -7.47 -16.46 3.77
C GLY A 180 -8.85 -17.05 3.52
N ARG A 181 -9.90 -16.24 3.27
CA ARG A 181 -11.29 -16.71 3.20
C ARG A 181 -11.99 -16.41 1.89
N LEU A 182 -11.26 -16.25 0.80
CA LEU A 182 -11.88 -16.14 -0.51
C LEU A 182 -12.52 -17.47 -0.92
N THR A 183 -13.74 -17.38 -1.43
CA THR A 183 -14.36 -18.54 -2.08
C THR A 183 -13.62 -18.90 -3.36
N PRO A 184 -13.70 -20.15 -3.84
CA PRO A 184 -13.09 -20.56 -5.11
C PRO A 184 -13.51 -19.69 -6.30
N PHE A 185 -14.74 -19.20 -6.31
CA PHE A 185 -15.24 -18.31 -7.36
C PHE A 185 -14.59 -16.92 -7.29
N GLU A 186 -14.50 -16.33 -6.10
CA GLU A 186 -13.82 -15.05 -5.91
C GLU A 186 -12.33 -15.14 -6.27
N ALA A 187 -11.65 -16.20 -5.82
CA ALA A 187 -10.26 -16.44 -6.16
C ALA A 187 -10.06 -16.59 -7.67
N LYS A 188 -11.00 -17.25 -8.37
CA LYS A 188 -10.99 -17.35 -9.84
C LYS A 188 -11.19 -15.98 -10.49
N ALA A 189 -12.20 -15.20 -10.06
CA ALA A 189 -12.49 -13.88 -10.62
C ALA A 189 -11.28 -12.92 -10.45
N VAL A 190 -10.65 -12.90 -9.27
CA VAL A 190 -9.44 -12.11 -9.02
C VAL A 190 -8.32 -12.48 -10.00
N ARG A 191 -8.11 -13.77 -10.27
CA ARG A 191 -7.08 -14.23 -11.24
C ARG A 191 -7.40 -13.87 -12.68
N GLU A 192 -8.66 -13.95 -13.09
CA GLU A 192 -9.10 -13.62 -14.46
C GLU A 192 -8.87 -12.14 -14.77
N GLU A 193 -8.94 -11.27 -13.80
CA GLU A 193 -8.59 -9.84 -13.90
C GLU A 193 -7.08 -9.55 -13.87
N GLY A 194 -6.24 -10.56 -13.82
CA GLY A 194 -4.78 -10.41 -13.76
C GLY A 194 -4.24 -9.98 -12.40
N ILE A 195 -5.04 -10.05 -11.37
CA ILE A 195 -4.65 -9.76 -9.99
C ILE A 195 -3.93 -11.01 -9.45
N ILE A 196 -2.69 -10.84 -9.03
CA ILE A 196 -1.81 -11.95 -8.70
C ILE A 196 -1.75 -12.30 -7.22
N ALA A 197 -2.20 -11.39 -6.37
CA ALA A 197 -2.17 -11.59 -4.93
C ALA A 197 -3.32 -10.85 -4.24
N VAL A 198 -3.65 -11.28 -3.04
CA VAL A 198 -4.64 -10.61 -2.18
C VAL A 198 -4.04 -10.24 -0.83
N SER A 199 -4.51 -9.15 -0.25
CA SER A 199 -4.10 -8.68 1.07
C SER A 199 -5.26 -7.98 1.76
N ASP A 200 -5.35 -8.12 3.06
CA ASP A 200 -6.32 -7.42 3.90
C ASP A 200 -5.73 -6.19 4.61
N CYS A 201 -4.42 -5.98 4.50
CA CYS A 201 -3.73 -4.88 5.16
C CYS A 201 -3.28 -3.77 4.21
N LEU A 202 -3.01 -4.10 2.94
CA LEU A 202 -2.39 -3.18 1.99
C LEU A 202 -3.28 -1.99 1.65
N GLY A 203 -4.55 -2.24 1.30
CA GLY A 203 -5.50 -1.19 0.91
C GLY A 203 -5.70 -0.13 2.00
N PRO A 204 -6.03 -0.51 3.24
CA PRO A 204 -6.14 0.40 4.35
C PRO A 204 -4.88 1.25 4.59
N ALA A 205 -3.69 0.62 4.55
CA ALA A 205 -2.43 1.32 4.71
C ALA A 205 -2.16 2.32 3.58
N ALA A 206 -2.48 1.97 2.34
CA ALA A 206 -2.32 2.86 1.18
C ALA A 206 -3.22 4.10 1.28
N VAL A 207 -4.49 3.92 1.65
CA VAL A 207 -5.44 5.03 1.81
C VAL A 207 -5.02 5.94 2.96
N ALA A 208 -4.59 5.38 4.09
CA ALA A 208 -4.10 6.15 5.23
C ALA A 208 -2.83 6.94 4.87
N ALA A 209 -1.86 6.32 4.20
CA ALA A 209 -0.65 7.00 3.74
C ALA A 209 -0.96 8.16 2.79
N ALA A 210 -1.84 7.92 1.81
CA ALA A 210 -2.24 8.94 0.85
C ALA A 210 -2.92 10.13 1.52
N TYR A 211 -3.73 9.90 2.55
CA TYR A 211 -4.35 10.97 3.33
C TYR A 211 -3.33 11.93 3.95
N TYR A 212 -2.20 11.41 4.39
CA TYR A 212 -1.09 12.21 4.94
C TYR A 212 -0.06 12.66 3.88
N GLY A 213 -0.36 12.52 2.58
CA GLY A 213 0.54 12.92 1.49
C GLY A 213 1.82 12.08 1.39
N LEU A 214 1.80 10.87 1.96
CA LEU A 214 2.91 9.94 1.91
C LEU A 214 2.80 9.02 0.68
N THR A 215 3.93 8.46 0.24
CA THR A 215 3.97 7.40 -0.78
C THR A 215 4.55 6.13 -0.19
N LEU A 216 4.25 4.97 -0.79
CA LEU A 216 4.63 3.67 -0.28
C LEU A 216 5.62 2.95 -1.19
N ALA A 217 6.72 2.49 -0.64
CA ALA A 217 7.52 1.41 -1.19
C ALA A 217 7.00 0.10 -0.63
N ALA A 218 5.91 -0.42 -1.22
CA ALA A 218 5.20 -1.58 -0.70
C ALA A 218 5.77 -2.88 -1.26
N CYS A 219 6.05 -3.81 -0.34
CA CYS A 219 6.55 -5.15 -0.61
C CYS A 219 5.58 -6.20 -0.05
N GLY A 220 5.06 -7.06 -0.92
CA GLY A 220 4.29 -8.23 -0.54
C GLY A 220 5.20 -9.44 -0.31
N ILE A 221 4.97 -10.17 0.78
CA ILE A 221 5.59 -11.48 1.04
C ILE A 221 4.55 -12.54 0.72
N PRO A 222 4.74 -13.33 -0.34
CA PRO A 222 3.82 -14.40 -0.68
C PRO A 222 3.75 -15.45 0.42
N ARG A 223 2.54 -15.78 0.83
CA ARG A 223 2.24 -16.96 1.66
C ARG A 223 1.57 -18.02 0.80
N ALA A 224 1.80 -19.28 1.13
CA ALA A 224 0.95 -20.35 0.63
C ALA A 224 -0.49 -20.10 1.09
N ASP A 225 -1.44 -20.49 0.26
CA ASP A 225 -2.84 -20.54 0.66
C ASP A 225 -3.02 -21.74 1.59
N ASP A 226 -3.55 -21.51 2.79
CA ASP A 226 -3.84 -22.61 3.72
C ASP A 226 -4.94 -23.56 3.18
N ASN A 227 -5.57 -23.21 2.06
CA ASN A 227 -6.60 -24.00 1.39
C ASN A 227 -6.09 -24.85 0.19
N ASP A 228 -4.80 -24.81 -0.13
CA ASP A 228 -4.23 -25.61 -1.24
C ASP A 228 -3.89 -27.07 -0.82
N GLU A 229 -4.27 -27.51 0.37
CA GLU A 229 -4.03 -28.87 0.90
C GLU A 229 -5.23 -29.83 0.73
N GLU A 230 -6.21 -29.55 -0.15
CA GLU A 230 -7.29 -30.50 -0.47
C GLU A 230 -7.23 -31.02 -1.92
#